data_a6b25907609a81d89094ba9b522de811
#
_entry.id   a6b25907609a81d89094ba9b522de811
#
_cell.length_a   1.000
_cell.length_b   1.000
_cell.length_c   1.000
_cell.angle_alpha   90.00
_cell.angle_beta   90.00
_cell.angle_gamma   90.00
#
_symmetry.space_group_name_H-M   'P 1'
#
loop_
_entity.id
_entity.type
_entity.pdbx_description
1 polymer ?
#
loop_
_entity_poly.entity_id
_entity_poly.type
_entity_poly.pdbx_seq_one_letter_code
_entity_poly.pdbx_strand_id
1 'polypeptide(L)'
;MARALTIQRTLVTPGERDRFHEKLRRKQEYYAREKVRFWAFEEAGLPGAFLEFFEADDPKTLARAHAGAPDPVIDPNRVYKEVELK
;
A
#
# COMPACT_ATOMS: atom_id res chain seq x y z
N MET A 1 -20.84 4.36 -0.86
CA MET A 1 -19.93 3.53 -0.05
C MET A 1 -18.62 4.24 0.15
N ALA A 2 -18.09 4.15 1.34
CA ALA A 2 -16.82 4.80 1.64
C ALA A 2 -15.65 3.96 1.15
N ARG A 3 -14.70 4.61 0.49
CA ARG A 3 -13.44 3.97 0.11
C ARG A 3 -12.64 3.65 1.36
N ALA A 4 -11.81 2.63 1.26
CA ALA A 4 -10.95 2.20 2.36
C ALA A 4 -9.49 2.33 1.94
N LEU A 5 -8.63 2.70 2.88
CA LEU A 5 -7.23 2.98 2.63
C LEU A 5 -6.37 2.36 3.72
N THR A 6 -5.28 1.71 3.31
CA THR A 6 -4.19 1.36 4.24
C THR A 6 -2.95 2.10 3.81
N ILE A 7 -2.11 2.46 4.77
CA ILE A 7 -0.87 3.18 4.51
C ILE A 7 0.24 2.45 5.23
N GLN A 8 1.39 2.30 4.57
CA GLN A 8 2.56 1.68 5.18
C GLN A 8 3.79 2.53 4.91
N ARG A 9 4.59 2.76 5.94
CA ARG A 9 5.85 3.47 5.79
C ARG A 9 7.00 2.48 5.94
N THR A 10 7.97 2.53 5.02
CA THR A 10 9.12 1.63 5.02
C THR A 10 10.40 2.44 4.82
N LEU A 11 11.41 2.15 5.64
CA LEU A 11 12.74 2.75 5.47
C LEU A 11 13.63 1.73 4.78
N VAL A 12 14.26 2.17 3.68
CA VAL A 12 15.06 1.30 2.82
C VAL A 12 16.48 1.86 2.74
N THR A 13 17.48 1.02 2.98
CA THR A 13 18.88 1.43 2.83
C THR A 13 19.23 1.52 1.36
N PRO A 14 20.27 2.31 0.99
CA PRO A 14 20.65 2.45 -0.42
C PRO A 14 20.95 1.11 -1.11
N GLY A 15 21.56 0.16 -0.41
CA GLY A 15 21.88 -1.15 -0.98
C GLY A 15 20.66 -2.02 -1.26
N GLU A 16 19.52 -1.71 -0.66
CA GLU A 16 18.28 -2.46 -0.84
C GLU A 16 17.33 -1.80 -1.83
N ARG A 17 17.69 -0.64 -2.38
CA ARG A 17 16.79 0.17 -3.18
C ARG A 17 16.25 -0.56 -4.41
N ASP A 18 17.12 -1.22 -5.17
CA ASP A 18 16.69 -1.90 -6.39
C ASP A 18 15.75 -3.07 -6.07
N ARG A 19 16.07 -3.82 -5.03
CA ARG A 19 15.23 -4.93 -4.57
C ARG A 19 13.87 -4.42 -4.12
N PHE A 20 13.84 -3.30 -3.43
CA PHE A 20 12.60 -2.69 -2.96
C PHE A 20 11.74 -2.22 -4.13
N HIS A 21 12.34 -1.61 -5.15
CA HIS A 21 11.61 -1.20 -6.35
C HIS A 21 10.96 -2.39 -7.05
N GLU A 22 11.67 -3.50 -7.14
CA GLU A 22 11.14 -4.72 -7.73
C GLU A 22 9.94 -5.23 -6.93
N LYS A 23 10.05 -5.17 -5.61
CA LYS A 23 8.96 -5.55 -4.71
C LYS A 23 7.73 -4.66 -4.90
N LEU A 24 7.94 -3.35 -5.07
CA LEU A 24 6.84 -2.42 -5.32
C LEU A 24 6.12 -2.76 -6.63
N ARG A 25 6.88 -3.13 -7.65
CA ARG A 25 6.32 -3.50 -8.95
C ARG A 25 5.43 -4.74 -8.83
N ARG A 26 5.90 -5.76 -8.11
CA ARG A 26 5.11 -6.97 -7.87
C ARG A 26 3.85 -6.67 -7.08
N LYS A 27 3.95 -5.80 -6.08
CA LYS A 27 2.78 -5.37 -5.31
C LYS A 27 1.75 -4.69 -6.18
N GLN A 28 2.19 -3.79 -7.05
CA GLN A 28 1.29 -3.09 -7.95
C GLN A 28 0.50 -4.07 -8.81
N GLU A 29 1.18 -5.08 -9.37
CA GLU A 29 0.53 -6.09 -10.20
C GLU A 29 -0.48 -6.93 -9.40
N TYR A 30 -0.06 -7.38 -8.22
CA TYR A 30 -0.93 -8.20 -7.37
C TYR A 30 -2.19 -7.43 -6.98
N TYR A 31 -2.02 -6.22 -6.44
CA TYR A 31 -3.15 -5.45 -5.94
C TYR A 31 -4.08 -5.01 -7.07
N ALA A 32 -3.55 -4.74 -8.25
CA ALA A 32 -4.39 -4.42 -9.40
C ALA A 32 -5.34 -5.58 -9.72
N ARG A 33 -4.86 -6.82 -9.65
CA ARG A 33 -5.71 -7.99 -9.88
C ARG A 33 -6.76 -8.15 -8.79
N GLU A 34 -6.48 -7.67 -7.58
CA GLU A 34 -7.38 -7.76 -6.43
C GLU A 34 -8.28 -6.53 -6.28
N LYS A 35 -8.33 -5.67 -7.29
CA LYS A 35 -9.16 -4.47 -7.33
C LYS A 35 -8.77 -3.45 -6.26
N VAL A 36 -7.49 -3.39 -5.96
CA VAL A 36 -6.92 -2.41 -5.03
C VAL A 36 -5.97 -1.51 -5.80
N ARG A 37 -6.16 -0.21 -5.66
CA ARG A 37 -5.27 0.78 -6.27
C ARG A 37 -4.06 0.95 -5.35
N PHE A 38 -2.88 0.98 -5.94
CA PHE A 38 -1.63 1.01 -5.19
C PHE A 38 -0.75 2.16 -5.66
N TRP A 39 -0.22 2.93 -4.72
CA TRP A 39 0.75 3.99 -4.98
C TRP A 39 1.92 3.86 -4.04
N ALA A 40 3.09 4.30 -4.48
CA ALA A 40 4.25 4.43 -3.62
C ALA A 40 4.87 5.81 -3.86
N PHE A 41 5.22 6.48 -2.76
CA PHE A 41 5.87 7.79 -2.80
C PHE A 41 7.12 7.72 -1.95
N GLU A 42 8.18 8.36 -2.42
CA GLU A 42 9.39 8.52 -1.63
C GLU A 42 9.43 9.92 -1.06
N GLU A 43 9.78 10.06 0.22
CA GLU A 43 9.86 11.35 0.87
C GLU A 43 11.01 12.15 0.26
N ALA A 44 10.71 13.34 -0.27
CA ALA A 44 11.72 14.15 -0.99
C ALA A 44 12.89 14.53 -0.12
N GLY A 45 12.63 14.84 1.16
CA GLY A 45 13.67 15.26 2.09
C GLY A 45 14.36 14.13 2.84
N LEU A 46 13.95 12.87 2.59
CA LEU A 46 14.54 11.72 3.29
C LEU A 46 14.60 10.53 2.34
N PRO A 47 15.67 10.45 1.52
CA PRO A 47 15.83 9.32 0.58
C PRO A 47 15.80 7.99 1.32
N GLY A 48 15.04 7.04 0.77
CA GLY A 48 14.87 5.72 1.38
C GLY A 48 13.62 5.60 2.25
N ALA A 49 12.92 6.71 2.53
CA ALA A 49 11.67 6.66 3.26
C ALA A 49 10.52 6.62 2.24
N PHE A 50 9.81 5.49 2.21
CA PHE A 50 8.73 5.26 1.25
C PHE A 50 7.39 5.16 1.97
N LEU A 51 6.36 5.73 1.35
CA LEU A 51 4.97 5.54 1.77
C LEU A 51 4.25 4.74 0.70
N GLU A 52 3.56 3.69 1.11
CA GLU A 52 2.75 2.86 0.24
C GLU A 52 1.29 3.06 0.60
N PHE A 53 0.47 3.28 -0.40
CA PHE A 53 -0.96 3.52 -0.24
C PHE A 53 -1.72 2.41 -0.96
N PHE A 54 -2.68 1.81 -0.25
CA PHE A 54 -3.52 0.74 -0.78
C PHE A 54 -4.97 1.19 -0.62
N GLU A 55 -5.67 1.37 -1.73
CA GLU A 55 -7.03 1.90 -1.70
C GLU A 55 -7.98 0.95 -2.42
N ALA A 56 -9.12 0.68 -1.81
CA ALA A 56 -10.18 -0.12 -2.41
C ALA A 56 -11.51 0.60 -2.25
N ASP A 57 -12.52 0.15 -3.01
CA ASP A 57 -13.85 0.75 -2.94
C ASP A 57 -14.55 0.47 -1.62
N ASP A 58 -14.14 -0.59 -0.91
CA ASP A 58 -14.73 -0.95 0.38
C ASP A 58 -13.70 -1.68 1.25
N PRO A 59 -13.93 -1.72 2.59
CA PRO A 59 -13.00 -2.35 3.51
C PRO A 59 -12.82 -3.86 3.31
N LYS A 60 -13.87 -4.56 2.88
CA LYS A 60 -13.79 -6.02 2.69
C LYS A 60 -12.84 -6.39 1.55
N THR A 61 -12.92 -5.67 0.45
CA THR A 61 -12.03 -5.88 -0.69
C THR A 61 -10.59 -5.68 -0.27
N LEU A 62 -10.33 -4.61 0.49
CA LEU A 62 -9.00 -4.30 0.97
C LEU A 62 -8.46 -5.38 1.91
N ALA A 63 -9.29 -5.81 2.87
CA ALA A 63 -8.90 -6.84 3.83
C ALA A 63 -8.59 -8.17 3.13
N ARG A 64 -9.41 -8.54 2.14
CA ARG A 64 -9.21 -9.77 1.39
C ARG A 64 -7.90 -9.72 0.60
N ALA A 65 -7.63 -8.58 -0.04
CA ALA A 65 -6.40 -8.42 -0.81
C ALA A 65 -5.17 -8.53 0.09
N HIS A 66 -5.19 -7.89 1.27
CA HIS A 66 -4.08 -7.98 2.21
C HIS A 66 -3.89 -9.40 2.74
N ALA A 67 -4.97 -10.12 3.00
CA ALA A 67 -4.89 -11.48 3.53
C ALA A 67 -4.20 -12.45 2.56
N GLY A 68 -4.35 -12.22 1.25
CA GLY A 68 -3.74 -13.09 0.24
C GLY A 68 -2.43 -12.56 -0.32
N ALA A 69 -1.93 -11.45 0.19
CA ALA A 69 -0.74 -10.81 -0.40
C ALA A 69 0.52 -11.62 -0.13
N PRO A 70 1.39 -11.79 -1.15
CA PRO A 70 2.67 -12.48 -0.95
C PRO A 70 3.63 -11.69 -0.05
N ASP A 71 3.48 -10.36 -0.03
CA ASP A 71 4.26 -9.48 0.84
C ASP A 71 3.28 -8.78 1.78
N PRO A 72 3.00 -9.33 2.98
CA PRO A 72 1.99 -8.77 3.88
C PRO A 72 2.35 -7.37 4.35
N VAL A 73 1.33 -6.52 4.51
CA VAL A 73 1.53 -5.21 5.14
C VAL A 73 1.76 -5.41 6.64
N ILE A 74 2.46 -4.45 7.24
CA ILE A 74 2.82 -4.54 8.66
C ILE A 74 1.58 -4.47 9.55
N ASP A 75 0.65 -3.60 9.21
CA ASP A 75 -0.57 -3.44 10.02
C ASP A 75 -1.81 -3.41 9.12
N PRO A 76 -2.31 -4.58 8.71
CA PRO A 76 -3.47 -4.65 7.82
C PRO A 76 -4.78 -4.24 8.51
N ASN A 77 -4.77 -4.13 9.84
CA ASN A 77 -5.97 -3.78 10.60
C ASN A 77 -6.17 -2.27 10.74
N ARG A 78 -5.15 -1.48 10.43
CA ARG A 78 -5.26 -0.03 10.50
C ARG A 78 -5.82 0.47 9.17
N VAL A 79 -7.13 0.42 9.07
CA VAL A 79 -7.86 0.81 7.86
C VAL A 79 -8.50 2.17 8.07
N TYR A 80 -8.29 3.06 7.11
CA TYR A 80 -8.90 4.39 7.11
C TYR A 80 -10.08 4.39 6.16
N LYS A 81 -11.20 4.90 6.61
CA LYS A 81 -12.39 5.02 5.77
C LYS A 81 -12.56 6.46 5.32
N GLU A 82 -12.97 6.61 4.08
CA GLU A 82 -13.21 7.94 3.52
C GLU A 82 -14.32 8.64 4.29
N VAL A 83 -14.10 9.92 4.59
CA VAL A 83 -15.11 10.76 5.22
C VAL A 83 -15.79 11.55 4.13
N GLU A 84 -17.12 11.43 4.04
CA GLU A 84 -17.87 12.20 3.06
C GLU A 84 -18.04 13.62 3.58
N LEU A 85 -17.54 14.58 2.81
CA LEU A 85 -17.62 15.99 3.16
C LEU A 85 -18.70 16.64 2.31
N LYS A 86 -19.68 17.24 2.99
CA LYS A 86 -20.80 17.89 2.32
C LYS A 86 -20.81 19.38 2.57
#